data_2b4ea46a3ccf601d6cb5a490e12da906
#
_entry.id   2b4ea46a3ccf601d6cb5a490e12da906
#
_cell.length_a   1.000
_cell.length_b   1.000
_cell.length_c   1.000
_cell.angle_alpha   90.00
_cell.angle_beta   90.00
_cell.angle_gamma   90.00
#
_symmetry.space_group_name_H-M   'P 1'
#
loop_
_entity.id
_entity.type
_entity.pdbx_description
1 polymer ?
#
loop_
_entity_poly.entity_id
_entity_poly.type
_entity_poly.pdbx_seq_one_letter_code
_entity_poly.pdbx_strand_id
1 'polypeptide(L)'
;MSRFSGALQLTDLDDFITPSQECIKPVTIEKTKTKTGAKISIQEDGYYEETSAGKQKLQKVEITLQDCLACSGCITSAEGVLITQQSQEEVFKVLQENKELKANESTVEQARKIVFTVSQQPVISLAQRYGLTVEKAAEHLSGYLRQLGADYVLTTKVADDMALLECRNEFIERFRDNDPSKPFPMLSSSCPGWVCYAEKTHGTFILPYIATTRSPQQIMGVLVKQMLAQKLNISSDKIYHVTIMPCYDKKLEASREDFYNEALNCRDVDCVITSIEIEQMLNEDHLQSFPTYNFDWPWSETNEMADANIWAHESSTSGGYSEHIFKYAAKELFEQDLITVEYKNLRNPDFREASLEIDGKCVLKFAIANGFRNIQNLVQKLKRGKVQYHFVEVMACPSGCINGGAQIRPPNGQHVRDLTVQLEQLYRQLPQSNPHNACTKSIYNNFFDGPHTDKAKMLLHTNYHAVEKMNTALNIKW
;
A
#
# COMPACT_ATOMS: atom_id res chain seq x y z
N MET A 1 -10.09 -28.35 -18.93
CA MET A 1 -11.11 -27.28 -19.05
C MET A 1 -12.01 -27.37 -17.83
N SER A 2 -11.67 -26.63 -16.78
CA SER A 2 -12.54 -26.52 -15.60
C SER A 2 -13.64 -25.51 -15.94
N ARG A 3 -14.88 -25.97 -15.84
CA ARG A 3 -16.06 -25.10 -15.96
C ARG A 3 -16.11 -24.19 -14.75
N PHE A 4 -15.84 -22.91 -14.94
CA PHE A 4 -16.19 -21.89 -13.97
C PHE A 4 -17.71 -21.94 -13.75
N SER A 5 -18.13 -21.90 -12.47
CA SER A 5 -19.53 -21.84 -12.12
C SER A 5 -20.14 -20.54 -12.69
N GLY A 6 -21.40 -20.58 -13.13
CA GLY A 6 -22.09 -19.44 -13.75
C GLY A 6 -22.29 -18.20 -12.87
N ALA A 7 -21.72 -18.17 -11.67
CA ALA A 7 -21.66 -17.04 -10.76
C ALA A 7 -20.59 -16.00 -11.12
N LEU A 8 -19.73 -16.26 -12.11
CA LEU A 8 -18.63 -15.39 -12.53
C LEU A 8 -18.88 -14.71 -13.89
N GLN A 9 -20.11 -14.56 -14.30
CA GLN A 9 -20.45 -13.69 -15.43
C GLN A 9 -20.51 -12.24 -14.92
N LEU A 10 -19.41 -11.52 -15.08
CA LEU A 10 -19.36 -10.06 -14.97
C LEU A 10 -20.17 -9.46 -16.14
N THR A 11 -21.44 -9.20 -15.94
CA THR A 11 -22.32 -8.75 -17.04
C THR A 11 -22.82 -7.33 -16.90
N ASP A 12 -22.56 -6.61 -15.79
CA ASP A 12 -23.17 -5.30 -15.61
C ASP A 12 -22.21 -4.19 -15.18
N LEU A 13 -22.40 -3.02 -15.82
CA LEU A 13 -21.77 -1.73 -15.51
C LEU A 13 -22.07 -1.24 -14.08
N ASP A 14 -22.99 -1.86 -13.38
CA ASP A 14 -23.34 -1.61 -11.98
C ASP A 14 -22.36 -2.26 -10.99
N ASP A 15 -21.37 -3.01 -11.47
CA ASP A 15 -20.30 -3.59 -10.66
C ASP A 15 -19.32 -2.54 -10.10
N PHE A 16 -19.52 -1.26 -10.41
CA PHE A 16 -18.69 -0.19 -9.88
C PHE A 16 -19.51 0.77 -9.04
N ILE A 17 -19.12 0.96 -7.77
CA ILE A 17 -19.69 2.07 -6.99
C ILE A 17 -19.42 3.37 -7.74
N THR A 18 -20.46 4.13 -8.01
CA THR A 18 -20.29 5.51 -8.40
C THR A 18 -19.55 6.23 -7.27
N PRO A 19 -18.50 7.01 -7.58
CA PRO A 19 -17.61 7.63 -6.58
C PRO A 19 -18.29 8.57 -5.58
N SER A 20 -19.59 8.79 -5.68
CA SER A 20 -20.40 9.63 -4.80
C SER A 20 -21.14 8.86 -3.71
N GLN A 21 -21.14 7.53 -3.75
CA GLN A 21 -21.81 6.73 -2.73
C GLN A 21 -20.81 6.39 -1.60
N GLU A 22 -21.12 6.79 -0.40
CA GLU A 22 -20.58 6.18 0.81
C GLU A 22 -20.89 4.67 0.73
N CYS A 23 -20.04 3.81 1.27
CA CYS A 23 -20.26 2.37 1.28
C CYS A 23 -21.61 2.06 1.96
N ILE A 24 -22.69 2.12 1.18
CA ILE A 24 -24.04 1.73 1.60
C ILE A 24 -24.15 0.25 1.30
N LYS A 25 -23.62 -0.57 2.20
CA LYS A 25 -23.81 -1.99 2.10
C LYS A 25 -25.25 -2.34 2.44
N PRO A 26 -25.98 -3.10 1.61
CA PRO A 26 -27.14 -3.81 2.09
C PRO A 26 -26.67 -4.92 3.03
N VAL A 27 -26.54 -4.60 4.31
CA VAL A 27 -26.34 -5.62 5.34
C VAL A 27 -27.55 -6.53 5.22
N THR A 28 -27.32 -7.81 4.91
CA THR A 28 -28.38 -8.81 4.98
C THR A 28 -28.66 -9.03 6.46
N ILE A 29 -29.39 -8.11 7.04
CA ILE A 29 -30.06 -8.33 8.32
C ILE A 29 -31.10 -9.42 8.01
N GLU A 30 -31.05 -10.53 8.69
CA GLU A 30 -32.18 -11.46 8.70
C GLU A 30 -33.41 -10.62 8.96
N LYS A 31 -34.24 -10.46 7.92
CA LYS A 31 -35.46 -9.67 7.98
C LYS A 31 -36.42 -10.36 8.92
N THR A 32 -36.30 -10.11 10.19
CA THR A 32 -37.50 -10.09 11.02
C THR A 32 -38.42 -9.06 10.41
N LYS A 33 -39.57 -9.51 9.90
CA LYS A 33 -40.59 -8.66 9.27
C LYS A 33 -41.02 -7.58 10.24
N THR A 34 -40.34 -6.45 10.29
CA THR A 34 -40.75 -5.28 11.06
C THR A 34 -41.81 -4.53 10.27
N LYS A 35 -42.98 -4.53 10.81
CA LYS A 35 -44.00 -3.56 10.42
C LYS A 35 -43.48 -2.17 10.73
N THR A 36 -43.56 -1.30 9.73
CA THR A 36 -43.29 0.15 9.75
C THR A 36 -43.13 0.79 11.12
N GLY A 37 -41.90 1.31 11.37
CA GLY A 37 -41.63 2.22 12.51
C GLY A 37 -40.82 1.62 13.66
N ALA A 38 -39.70 0.93 13.36
CA ALA A 38 -38.75 0.53 14.42
C ALA A 38 -38.14 1.77 15.08
N LYS A 39 -38.27 1.87 16.41
CA LYS A 39 -37.68 2.94 17.21
C LYS A 39 -36.37 2.43 17.76
N ILE A 40 -35.26 3.09 17.40
CA ILE A 40 -33.93 2.75 17.92
C ILE A 40 -33.68 3.60 19.18
N SER A 41 -33.39 2.98 20.31
CA SER A 41 -32.95 3.64 21.53
C SER A 41 -31.45 3.43 21.73
N ILE A 42 -30.76 4.51 22.10
CA ILE A 42 -29.33 4.50 22.41
C ILE A 42 -29.19 4.45 23.93
N GLN A 43 -28.47 3.44 24.43
CA GLN A 43 -28.12 3.32 25.84
C GLN A 43 -26.58 3.33 25.98
N GLU A 44 -26.06 3.52 27.18
CA GLU A 44 -24.60 3.60 27.42
C GLU A 44 -23.85 2.33 27.01
N ASP A 45 -24.53 1.18 26.91
CA ASP A 45 -23.97 -0.14 26.56
C ASP A 45 -24.28 -0.61 25.13
N GLY A 46 -24.95 0.24 24.30
CA GLY A 46 -25.21 -0.06 22.88
C GLY A 46 -26.54 0.42 22.32
N TYR A 47 -26.83 -0.01 21.11
CA TYR A 47 -28.04 0.30 20.36
C TYR A 47 -29.08 -0.79 20.54
N TYR A 48 -30.32 -0.42 20.82
CA TYR A 48 -31.45 -1.32 21.02
C TYR A 48 -32.60 -0.98 20.08
N GLU A 49 -33.18 -2.00 19.46
CA GLU A 49 -34.43 -1.88 18.71
C GLU A 49 -35.61 -2.11 19.66
N GLU A 50 -36.52 -1.15 19.74
CA GLU A 50 -37.76 -1.29 20.49
C GLU A 50 -38.84 -1.90 19.62
N THR A 51 -39.17 -3.15 19.86
CA THR A 51 -40.26 -3.86 19.22
C THR A 51 -41.42 -4.07 20.17
N SER A 52 -42.60 -4.38 19.64
CA SER A 52 -43.77 -4.71 20.45
C SER A 52 -43.59 -5.93 21.36
N ALA A 53 -42.53 -6.70 21.17
CA ALA A 53 -42.16 -7.88 21.94
C ALA A 53 -41.03 -7.60 22.99
N GLY A 54 -40.49 -6.38 23.06
CA GLY A 54 -39.42 -6.00 23.97
C GLY A 54 -38.23 -5.30 23.28
N LYS A 55 -37.20 -4.96 24.08
CA LYS A 55 -35.97 -4.36 23.61
C LYS A 55 -34.98 -5.46 23.21
N GLN A 56 -34.48 -5.42 21.95
CA GLN A 56 -33.47 -6.33 21.49
C GLN A 56 -32.18 -5.57 21.19
N LYS A 57 -31.06 -6.01 21.76
CA LYS A 57 -29.74 -5.40 21.53
C LYS A 57 -29.30 -5.65 20.10
N LEU A 58 -29.04 -4.57 19.37
CA LEU A 58 -28.50 -4.67 18.01
C LEU A 58 -27.03 -5.11 18.08
N GLN A 59 -26.71 -6.19 17.39
CA GLN A 59 -25.32 -6.64 17.27
C GLN A 59 -24.56 -5.76 16.28
N LYS A 60 -23.33 -5.41 16.64
CA LYS A 60 -22.42 -4.70 15.75
C LYS A 60 -22.09 -5.64 14.59
N VAL A 61 -22.44 -5.24 13.37
CA VAL A 61 -22.10 -6.00 12.16
C VAL A 61 -20.70 -5.63 11.73
N GLU A 62 -19.78 -6.59 11.71
CA GLU A 62 -18.46 -6.41 11.15
C GLU A 62 -18.52 -6.67 9.64
N ILE A 63 -18.00 -5.72 8.87
CA ILE A 63 -17.92 -5.83 7.41
C ILE A 63 -16.66 -6.64 7.09
N THR A 64 -16.85 -7.84 6.56
CA THR A 64 -15.76 -8.71 6.11
C THR A 64 -15.37 -8.42 4.67
N LEU A 65 -14.24 -8.95 4.21
CA LEU A 65 -13.84 -8.87 2.80
C LEU A 65 -14.89 -9.51 1.87
N GLN A 66 -15.49 -10.63 2.28
CA GLN A 66 -16.57 -11.27 1.52
C GLN A 66 -17.78 -10.36 1.35
N ASP A 67 -18.03 -9.57 2.36
CA ASP A 67 -19.08 -8.57 2.30
C ASP A 67 -18.76 -7.40 1.36
N CYS A 68 -17.50 -6.96 1.27
CA CYS A 68 -17.07 -5.97 0.28
C CYS A 68 -17.18 -6.51 -1.15
N LEU A 69 -16.92 -7.80 -1.35
CA LEU A 69 -17.09 -8.47 -2.64
C LEU A 69 -18.56 -8.54 -3.09
N ALA A 70 -19.47 -8.75 -2.14
CA ALA A 70 -20.92 -8.82 -2.42
C ALA A 70 -21.54 -7.46 -2.80
N CYS A 71 -20.86 -6.36 -2.50
CA CYS A 71 -21.38 -5.01 -2.74
C CYS A 71 -21.01 -4.44 -4.13
N SER A 72 -20.22 -5.17 -4.94
CA SER A 72 -19.84 -4.85 -6.33
C SER A 72 -19.27 -3.45 -6.54
N GLY A 73 -18.61 -2.87 -5.53
CA GLY A 73 -18.39 -1.46 -5.59
C GLY A 73 -16.97 -1.01 -5.90
N CYS A 74 -16.04 -1.26 -4.99
CA CYS A 74 -14.65 -0.83 -5.17
C CYS A 74 -13.80 -1.94 -5.78
N ILE A 75 -14.14 -3.20 -5.51
CA ILE A 75 -13.40 -4.41 -5.90
C ILE A 75 -14.34 -5.28 -6.72
N THR A 76 -13.91 -5.69 -7.90
CA THR A 76 -14.64 -6.64 -8.75
C THR A 76 -14.53 -8.05 -8.17
N SER A 77 -15.44 -8.96 -8.57
CA SER A 77 -15.39 -10.37 -8.15
C SER A 77 -14.07 -11.04 -8.56
N ALA A 78 -13.51 -10.68 -9.73
CA ALA A 78 -12.22 -11.18 -10.19
C ALA A 78 -11.07 -10.71 -9.29
N GLU A 79 -11.05 -9.44 -8.93
CA GLU A 79 -10.07 -8.89 -7.98
C GLU A 79 -10.21 -9.52 -6.59
N GLY A 80 -11.42 -9.85 -6.16
CA GLY A 80 -11.66 -10.59 -4.94
C GLY A 80 -11.02 -11.98 -4.95
N VAL A 81 -11.09 -12.69 -6.07
CA VAL A 81 -10.40 -13.97 -6.24
C VAL A 81 -8.88 -13.79 -6.14
N LEU A 82 -8.31 -12.76 -6.79
CA LEU A 82 -6.88 -12.47 -6.70
C LEU A 82 -6.43 -12.15 -5.26
N ILE A 83 -7.27 -11.46 -4.49
CA ILE A 83 -6.98 -11.18 -3.08
C ILE A 83 -7.01 -12.47 -2.25
N THR A 84 -8.00 -13.34 -2.46
CA THR A 84 -8.16 -14.59 -1.68
C THR A 84 -7.11 -15.65 -2.03
N GLN A 85 -6.56 -15.63 -3.24
CA GLN A 85 -5.44 -16.50 -3.62
C GLN A 85 -4.14 -16.17 -2.86
N GLN A 86 -3.97 -14.93 -2.44
CA GLN A 86 -2.85 -14.48 -1.62
C GLN A 86 -3.28 -14.46 -0.16
N SER A 87 -3.13 -15.58 0.53
CA SER A 87 -3.61 -15.74 1.90
C SER A 87 -2.52 -16.35 2.80
N GLN A 88 -2.76 -16.29 4.11
CA GLN A 88 -1.91 -16.96 5.09
C GLN A 88 -1.84 -18.47 4.86
N GLU A 89 -2.94 -19.09 4.41
CA GLU A 89 -3.00 -20.52 4.11
C GLU A 89 -2.06 -20.88 2.95
N GLU A 90 -2.00 -20.04 1.91
CA GLU A 90 -1.07 -20.25 0.80
C GLU A 90 0.38 -20.11 1.26
N VAL A 91 0.69 -19.14 2.11
CA VAL A 91 2.03 -18.99 2.71
C VAL A 91 2.39 -20.24 3.51
N PHE A 92 1.53 -20.71 4.41
CA PHE A 92 1.78 -21.92 5.21
C PHE A 92 1.98 -23.15 4.34
N LYS A 93 1.16 -23.32 3.30
CA LYS A 93 1.30 -24.41 2.33
C LYS A 93 2.67 -24.39 1.66
N VAL A 94 3.09 -23.23 1.13
CA VAL A 94 4.40 -23.09 0.47
C VAL A 94 5.56 -23.33 1.44
N LEU A 95 5.45 -22.86 2.69
CA LEU A 95 6.45 -23.10 3.73
C LEU A 95 6.57 -24.59 4.06
N GLN A 96 5.43 -25.29 4.17
CA GLN A 96 5.41 -26.74 4.44
C GLN A 96 6.00 -27.53 3.27
N GLU A 97 5.58 -27.24 2.04
CA GLU A 97 6.13 -27.86 0.82
C GLU A 97 7.65 -27.63 0.75
N ASN A 98 8.11 -26.42 1.03
CA ASN A 98 9.54 -26.07 0.99
C ASN A 98 10.35 -26.79 2.08
N LYS A 99 9.76 -27.01 3.26
CA LYS A 99 10.37 -27.78 4.35
C LYS A 99 10.53 -29.24 3.96
N GLU A 100 9.53 -29.83 3.31
CA GLU A 100 9.57 -31.22 2.81
C GLU A 100 10.63 -31.37 1.71
N LEU A 101 10.71 -30.42 0.78
CA LEU A 101 11.74 -30.41 -0.27
C LEU A 101 13.16 -30.31 0.32
N LYS A 102 13.36 -29.48 1.35
CA LYS A 102 14.65 -29.34 2.05
C LYS A 102 15.05 -30.58 2.87
N ALA A 103 14.08 -31.40 3.30
CA ALA A 103 14.33 -32.58 4.09
C ALA A 103 14.83 -33.79 3.28
N ASN A 104 14.68 -33.77 1.95
CA ASN A 104 15.04 -34.86 1.06
C ASN A 104 16.16 -34.45 0.10
N GLU A 105 17.31 -35.14 0.17
CA GLU A 105 18.49 -34.84 -0.66
C GLU A 105 18.21 -34.85 -2.17
N SER A 106 17.26 -35.66 -2.64
CA SER A 106 16.90 -35.74 -4.07
C SER A 106 16.07 -34.54 -4.56
N THR A 107 15.45 -33.80 -3.66
CA THR A 107 14.55 -32.67 -3.99
C THR A 107 15.03 -31.31 -3.46
N VAL A 108 16.11 -31.28 -2.70
CA VAL A 108 16.64 -30.05 -2.08
C VAL A 108 16.94 -28.94 -3.10
N GLU A 109 17.35 -29.28 -4.32
CA GLU A 109 17.60 -28.34 -5.40
C GLU A 109 16.31 -27.66 -5.93
N GLN A 110 15.15 -28.27 -5.65
CA GLN A 110 13.84 -27.73 -6.01
C GLN A 110 13.32 -26.74 -4.96
N ALA A 111 13.91 -26.75 -3.75
CA ALA A 111 13.53 -25.86 -2.67
C ALA A 111 13.81 -24.40 -3.04
N ARG A 112 12.88 -23.54 -2.62
CA ARG A 112 12.97 -22.08 -2.84
C ARG A 112 13.59 -21.37 -1.64
N LYS A 113 14.20 -20.21 -1.88
CA LYS A 113 14.55 -19.25 -0.85
C LYS A 113 13.32 -18.47 -0.45
N ILE A 114 12.98 -18.51 0.83
CA ILE A 114 11.81 -17.81 1.36
C ILE A 114 12.27 -16.44 1.88
N VAL A 115 11.73 -15.37 1.28
CA VAL A 115 12.07 -14.00 1.61
C VAL A 115 10.81 -13.26 2.06
N PHE A 116 10.82 -12.72 3.28
CA PHE A 116 9.81 -11.81 3.76
C PHE A 116 10.31 -10.37 3.71
N THR A 117 9.48 -9.46 3.21
CA THR A 117 9.72 -8.02 3.26
C THR A 117 8.62 -7.35 4.06
N VAL A 118 8.99 -6.58 5.07
CA VAL A 118 8.07 -5.96 6.02
C VAL A 118 8.08 -4.44 5.84
N SER A 119 6.90 -3.83 5.67
CA SER A 119 6.76 -2.37 5.73
C SER A 119 6.58 -1.90 7.18
N GLN A 120 6.86 -0.62 7.46
CA GLN A 120 6.83 -0.10 8.82
C GLN A 120 5.43 -0.06 9.45
N GLN A 121 4.38 0.17 8.66
CA GLN A 121 3.03 0.33 9.19
C GLN A 121 2.50 -0.92 9.92
N PRO A 122 2.66 -2.16 9.41
CA PRO A 122 2.35 -3.38 10.13
C PRO A 122 3.12 -3.52 11.45
N VAL A 123 4.42 -3.19 11.46
CA VAL A 123 5.23 -3.28 12.67
C VAL A 123 4.73 -2.33 13.75
N ILE A 124 4.39 -1.08 13.38
CA ILE A 124 3.84 -0.09 14.31
C ILE A 124 2.47 -0.55 14.85
N SER A 125 1.64 -1.16 13.98
CA SER A 125 0.35 -1.71 14.37
C SER A 125 0.49 -2.86 15.39
N LEU A 126 1.44 -3.76 15.17
CA LEU A 126 1.79 -4.84 16.10
C LEU A 126 2.38 -4.29 17.42
N ALA A 127 3.28 -3.31 17.35
CA ALA A 127 3.85 -2.66 18.52
C ALA A 127 2.74 -2.10 19.44
N GLN A 128 1.80 -1.36 18.86
CA GLN A 128 0.66 -0.82 19.60
C GLN A 128 -0.25 -1.93 20.14
N ARG A 129 -0.49 -2.98 19.35
CA ARG A 129 -1.36 -4.11 19.74
C ARG A 129 -0.84 -4.89 20.94
N TYR A 130 0.48 -5.12 20.97
CA TYR A 130 1.14 -5.91 22.03
C TYR A 130 1.81 -5.08 23.12
N GLY A 131 1.69 -3.74 23.08
CA GLY A 131 2.27 -2.85 24.09
C GLY A 131 3.82 -2.86 24.09
N LEU A 132 4.43 -3.04 22.90
CA LEU A 132 5.88 -3.09 22.71
C LEU A 132 6.38 -1.76 22.13
N THR A 133 7.70 -1.51 22.26
CA THR A 133 8.36 -0.51 21.40
C THR A 133 8.37 -1.00 19.96
N VAL A 134 8.47 -0.09 19.00
CA VAL A 134 8.45 -0.46 17.58
C VAL A 134 9.65 -1.34 17.22
N GLU A 135 10.81 -1.07 17.79
CA GLU A 135 12.05 -1.85 17.61
C GLU A 135 11.87 -3.28 18.13
N LYS A 136 11.30 -3.43 19.35
CA LYS A 136 11.06 -4.76 19.93
C LYS A 136 10.01 -5.54 19.13
N ALA A 137 8.95 -4.89 18.68
CA ALA A 137 7.97 -5.54 17.80
C ALA A 137 8.62 -6.01 16.48
N ALA A 138 9.51 -5.20 15.91
CA ALA A 138 10.27 -5.55 14.70
C ALA A 138 11.17 -6.78 14.93
N GLU A 139 11.95 -6.78 16.02
CA GLU A 139 12.85 -7.88 16.37
C GLU A 139 12.09 -9.20 16.60
N HIS A 140 10.99 -9.17 17.34
CA HIS A 140 10.16 -10.37 17.60
C HIS A 140 9.45 -10.85 16.35
N LEU A 141 8.94 -9.92 15.50
CA LEU A 141 8.36 -10.29 14.22
C LEU A 141 9.37 -10.99 13.31
N SER A 142 10.61 -10.48 13.25
CA SER A 142 11.70 -11.14 12.53
C SER A 142 11.94 -12.55 13.06
N GLY A 143 11.94 -12.72 14.39
CA GLY A 143 12.07 -14.01 15.04
C GLY A 143 10.96 -15.00 14.68
N TYR A 144 9.72 -14.52 14.71
CA TYR A 144 8.56 -15.30 14.30
C TYR A 144 8.67 -15.79 12.85
N LEU A 145 8.95 -14.89 11.92
CA LEU A 145 9.08 -15.24 10.50
C LEU A 145 10.21 -16.23 10.23
N ARG A 146 11.32 -16.11 10.96
CA ARG A 146 12.43 -17.10 10.88
C ARG A 146 12.03 -18.48 11.41
N GLN A 147 11.26 -18.54 12.49
CA GLN A 147 10.70 -19.81 12.97
C GLN A 147 9.73 -20.45 11.96
N LEU A 148 9.00 -19.66 11.21
CA LEU A 148 8.19 -20.16 10.10
C LEU A 148 9.00 -20.73 8.94
N GLY A 149 10.28 -20.39 8.84
CA GLY A 149 11.18 -20.91 7.80
C GLY A 149 11.69 -19.86 6.80
N ALA A 150 11.64 -18.57 7.14
CA ALA A 150 12.23 -17.52 6.34
C ALA A 150 13.76 -17.69 6.22
N ASP A 151 14.28 -17.65 5.00
CA ASP A 151 15.71 -17.57 4.74
C ASP A 151 16.20 -16.11 4.90
N TYR A 152 15.37 -15.13 4.56
CA TYR A 152 15.62 -13.69 4.74
C TYR A 152 14.37 -12.98 5.25
N VAL A 153 14.57 -12.04 6.18
CA VAL A 153 13.53 -11.11 6.66
C VAL A 153 14.06 -9.69 6.47
N LEU A 154 13.48 -8.99 5.51
CA LEU A 154 13.90 -7.68 5.02
C LEU A 154 12.88 -6.60 5.40
N THR A 155 13.29 -5.34 5.28
CA THR A 155 12.39 -4.19 5.36
C THR A 155 12.27 -3.51 4.00
N THR A 156 11.22 -2.69 3.81
CA THR A 156 11.06 -1.90 2.58
C THR A 156 11.99 -0.69 2.51
N LYS A 157 12.82 -0.42 3.52
CA LYS A 157 13.60 0.84 3.67
C LYS A 157 14.33 1.26 2.39
N VAL A 158 15.13 0.37 1.82
CA VAL A 158 15.92 0.69 0.63
C VAL A 158 15.02 1.06 -0.56
N ALA A 159 13.88 0.39 -0.69
CA ALA A 159 12.93 0.65 -1.75
C ALA A 159 12.13 1.94 -1.50
N ASP A 160 11.81 2.25 -0.25
CA ASP A 160 11.20 3.53 0.12
C ASP A 160 12.14 4.70 -0.25
N ASP A 161 13.43 4.60 0.11
CA ASP A 161 14.45 5.58 -0.23
C ASP A 161 14.60 5.73 -1.76
N MET A 162 14.65 4.62 -2.50
CA MET A 162 14.75 4.65 -3.96
C MET A 162 13.51 5.25 -4.62
N ALA A 163 12.31 4.93 -4.13
CA ALA A 163 11.06 5.50 -4.63
C ALA A 163 11.02 7.02 -4.49
N LEU A 164 11.53 7.55 -3.37
CA LEU A 164 11.68 9.00 -3.17
C LEU A 164 12.64 9.61 -4.18
N LEU A 165 13.80 8.98 -4.43
CA LEU A 165 14.81 9.46 -5.38
C LEU A 165 14.26 9.48 -6.82
N GLU A 166 13.63 8.40 -7.27
CA GLU A 166 13.05 8.33 -8.61
C GLU A 166 11.90 9.32 -8.81
N CYS A 167 10.99 9.40 -7.83
CA CYS A 167 9.85 10.30 -7.93
C CYS A 167 10.27 11.79 -7.95
N ARG A 168 11.28 12.19 -7.17
CA ARG A 168 11.79 13.55 -7.23
C ARG A 168 12.49 13.85 -8.54
N ASN A 169 13.27 12.90 -9.07
CA ASN A 169 13.94 13.05 -10.36
C ASN A 169 12.90 13.24 -11.48
N GLU A 170 11.84 12.41 -11.49
CA GLU A 170 10.73 12.55 -12.42
C GLU A 170 10.03 13.91 -12.29
N PHE A 171 9.85 14.43 -11.06
CA PHE A 171 9.27 15.76 -10.85
C PHE A 171 10.14 16.86 -11.46
N ILE A 172 11.46 16.83 -11.23
CA ILE A 172 12.40 17.83 -11.77
C ILE A 172 12.45 17.78 -13.28
N GLU A 173 12.49 16.57 -13.87
CA GLU A 173 12.43 16.40 -15.32
C GLU A 173 11.13 17.01 -15.89
N ARG A 174 9.95 16.65 -15.35
CA ARG A 174 8.66 17.23 -15.76
C ARG A 174 8.64 18.77 -15.64
N PHE A 175 9.24 19.30 -14.58
CA PHE A 175 9.25 20.75 -14.34
C PHE A 175 10.13 21.51 -15.35
N ARG A 176 11.29 20.92 -15.72
CA ARG A 176 12.23 21.51 -16.68
C ARG A 176 11.75 21.38 -18.13
N ASP A 177 11.23 20.19 -18.47
CA ASP A 177 10.83 19.88 -19.85
C ASP A 177 9.51 20.54 -20.23
N ASN A 178 8.60 20.76 -19.25
CA ASN A 178 7.26 21.31 -19.45
C ASN A 178 6.50 20.62 -20.60
N ASP A 179 6.62 19.29 -20.68
CA ASP A 179 6.02 18.47 -21.71
C ASP A 179 4.49 18.40 -21.56
N PRO A 180 3.70 18.84 -22.54
CA PRO A 180 2.24 18.76 -22.49
C PRO A 180 1.69 17.34 -22.30
N SER A 181 2.44 16.30 -22.66
CA SER A 181 2.06 14.90 -22.46
C SER A 181 2.12 14.47 -20.99
N LYS A 182 2.88 15.21 -20.15
CA LYS A 182 3.06 14.96 -18.72
C LYS A 182 2.66 16.23 -17.93
N PRO A 183 1.38 16.57 -17.89
CA PRO A 183 0.90 17.83 -17.33
C PRO A 183 1.04 17.89 -15.81
N PHE A 184 0.93 19.13 -15.26
CA PHE A 184 0.81 19.35 -13.82
C PHE A 184 -0.65 19.39 -13.36
N PRO A 185 -0.89 19.02 -12.08
CA PRO A 185 0.06 18.55 -11.08
C PRO A 185 0.56 17.13 -11.34
N MET A 186 1.82 16.82 -11.01
CA MET A 186 2.25 15.44 -10.91
C MET A 186 1.58 14.80 -9.69
N LEU A 187 0.83 13.72 -9.92
CA LEU A 187 0.13 12.96 -8.87
C LEU A 187 0.98 11.75 -8.49
N SER A 188 1.59 11.78 -7.32
CA SER A 188 2.41 10.68 -6.84
C SER A 188 1.67 9.83 -5.82
N SER A 189 1.80 8.52 -5.93
CA SER A 189 1.14 7.60 -5.00
C SER A 189 1.78 6.21 -4.99
N SER A 190 2.05 5.72 -3.80
CA SER A 190 2.34 4.29 -3.55
C SER A 190 1.08 3.47 -3.22
N CYS A 191 -0.11 4.05 -3.43
CA CYS A 191 -1.39 3.47 -3.04
C CYS A 191 -2.09 2.79 -4.23
N PRO A 192 -2.17 1.45 -4.27
CA PRO A 192 -2.86 0.75 -5.36
C PRO A 192 -4.35 1.03 -5.41
N GLY A 193 -5.00 1.31 -4.28
CA GLY A 193 -6.41 1.70 -4.26
C GLY A 193 -6.69 2.98 -5.05
N TRP A 194 -5.79 3.97 -4.97
CA TRP A 194 -5.86 5.14 -5.83
C TRP A 194 -5.61 4.80 -7.30
N VAL A 195 -4.57 4.01 -7.58
CA VAL A 195 -4.21 3.63 -8.96
C VAL A 195 -5.36 2.89 -9.63
N CYS A 196 -5.90 1.85 -9.00
CA CYS A 196 -7.06 1.11 -9.52
C CYS A 196 -8.28 2.03 -9.76
N TYR A 197 -8.56 2.93 -8.84
CA TYR A 197 -9.64 3.91 -9.01
C TYR A 197 -9.38 4.84 -10.20
N ALA A 198 -8.16 5.33 -10.35
CA ALA A 198 -7.77 6.21 -11.44
C ALA A 198 -7.93 5.53 -12.80
N GLU A 199 -7.44 4.30 -12.96
CA GLU A 199 -7.53 3.50 -14.19
C GLU A 199 -8.98 3.17 -14.56
N LYS A 200 -9.79 2.74 -13.57
CA LYS A 200 -11.19 2.34 -13.81
C LYS A 200 -12.13 3.52 -14.04
N THR A 201 -11.96 4.60 -13.29
CA THR A 201 -12.97 5.68 -13.25
C THR A 201 -12.62 6.85 -14.15
N HIS A 202 -11.33 7.17 -14.28
CA HIS A 202 -10.89 8.38 -14.99
C HIS A 202 -10.01 8.10 -16.19
N GLY A 203 -9.45 6.88 -16.30
CA GLY A 203 -8.75 6.37 -17.47
C GLY A 203 -7.81 7.39 -18.11
N THR A 204 -7.92 7.56 -19.40
CA THR A 204 -7.04 8.39 -20.23
C THR A 204 -6.89 9.84 -19.77
N PHE A 205 -7.88 10.39 -19.05
CA PHE A 205 -7.80 11.76 -18.56
C PHE A 205 -6.77 11.94 -17.45
N ILE A 206 -6.71 10.99 -16.47
CA ILE A 206 -5.90 11.17 -15.26
C ILE A 206 -4.51 10.55 -15.36
N LEU A 207 -4.33 9.51 -16.18
CA LEU A 207 -3.08 8.75 -16.25
C LEU A 207 -1.86 9.61 -16.61
N PRO A 208 -1.93 10.61 -17.50
CA PRO A 208 -0.78 11.48 -17.80
C PRO A 208 -0.26 12.28 -16.59
N TYR A 209 -1.12 12.51 -15.62
CA TYR A 209 -0.74 13.22 -14.39
C TYR A 209 -0.03 12.34 -13.37
N ILE A 210 -0.19 11.00 -13.43
CA ILE A 210 0.34 10.08 -12.41
C ILE A 210 1.86 9.92 -12.60
N ALA A 211 2.60 9.94 -11.50
CA ALA A 211 4.02 9.62 -11.47
C ALA A 211 4.23 8.14 -11.86
N THR A 212 5.24 7.88 -12.66
CA THR A 212 5.52 6.54 -13.18
C THR A 212 6.37 5.68 -12.24
N THR A 213 6.96 6.28 -11.21
CA THR A 213 7.76 5.57 -10.21
C THR A 213 6.98 4.41 -9.59
N ARG A 214 7.58 3.21 -9.56
CA ARG A 214 7.00 2.03 -8.89
C ARG A 214 6.85 2.27 -7.39
N SER A 215 5.89 1.58 -6.77
CA SER A 215 5.75 1.58 -5.33
C SER A 215 6.93 0.87 -4.65
N PRO A 216 7.24 1.18 -3.37
CA PRO A 216 8.29 0.48 -2.63
C PRO A 216 8.13 -1.04 -2.61
N GLN A 217 6.90 -1.56 -2.58
CA GLN A 217 6.66 -2.99 -2.68
C GLN A 217 7.22 -3.57 -3.98
N GLN A 218 6.98 -2.92 -5.12
CA GLN A 218 7.44 -3.42 -6.41
C GLN A 218 8.93 -3.18 -6.63
N ILE A 219 9.49 -2.09 -6.11
CA ILE A 219 10.95 -1.89 -6.09
C ILE A 219 11.64 -2.99 -5.28
N MET A 220 11.09 -3.35 -4.08
CA MET A 220 11.60 -4.50 -3.33
C MET A 220 11.48 -5.80 -4.12
N GLY A 221 10.38 -5.97 -4.87
CA GLY A 221 10.22 -7.10 -5.78
C GLY A 221 11.38 -7.23 -6.75
N VAL A 222 11.75 -6.15 -7.43
CA VAL A 222 12.91 -6.11 -8.34
C VAL A 222 14.21 -6.42 -7.59
N LEU A 223 14.46 -5.79 -6.44
CA LEU A 223 15.69 -6.01 -5.69
C LEU A 223 15.81 -7.46 -5.21
N VAL A 224 14.73 -8.06 -4.74
CA VAL A 224 14.71 -9.45 -4.26
C VAL A 224 14.82 -10.43 -5.43
N LYS A 225 14.00 -10.27 -6.46
CA LYS A 225 13.95 -11.23 -7.57
C LYS A 225 15.13 -11.12 -8.54
N GLN A 226 15.77 -9.97 -8.63
CA GLN A 226 16.87 -9.78 -9.57
C GLN A 226 18.21 -9.58 -8.84
N MET A 227 18.34 -8.58 -7.98
CA MET A 227 19.62 -8.28 -7.33
C MET A 227 20.03 -9.35 -6.31
N LEU A 228 19.10 -9.74 -5.39
CA LEU A 228 19.38 -10.78 -4.40
C LEU A 228 19.56 -12.14 -5.07
N ALA A 229 18.78 -12.49 -6.08
CA ALA A 229 18.92 -13.70 -6.87
C ALA A 229 20.30 -13.79 -7.54
N GLN A 230 20.76 -12.69 -8.16
CA GLN A 230 22.10 -12.58 -8.73
C GLN A 230 23.19 -12.76 -7.67
N LYS A 231 23.06 -12.12 -6.50
CA LYS A 231 23.99 -12.25 -5.39
C LYS A 231 24.09 -13.68 -4.84
N LEU A 232 22.95 -14.38 -4.83
CA LEU A 232 22.88 -15.79 -4.38
C LEU A 232 23.23 -16.79 -5.49
N ASN A 233 23.44 -16.31 -6.73
CA ASN A 233 23.67 -17.14 -7.93
C ASN A 233 22.54 -18.16 -8.16
N ILE A 234 21.29 -17.73 -8.02
CA ILE A 234 20.09 -18.54 -8.26
C ILE A 234 19.15 -17.82 -9.23
N SER A 235 18.26 -18.57 -9.87
CA SER A 235 17.20 -17.99 -10.71
C SER A 235 16.09 -17.35 -9.87
N SER A 236 15.44 -16.31 -10.40
CA SER A 236 14.39 -15.54 -9.70
C SER A 236 13.19 -16.41 -9.29
N ASP A 237 12.84 -17.46 -10.06
CA ASP A 237 11.78 -18.43 -9.74
C ASP A 237 12.11 -19.29 -8.51
N LYS A 238 13.39 -19.37 -8.12
CA LYS A 238 13.86 -20.04 -6.90
C LYS A 238 13.73 -19.18 -5.64
N ILE A 239 13.15 -17.99 -5.75
CA ILE A 239 12.82 -17.14 -4.61
C ILE A 239 11.29 -17.06 -4.49
N TYR A 240 10.75 -17.32 -3.30
CA TYR A 240 9.37 -17.02 -2.96
C TYR A 240 9.36 -15.77 -2.08
N HIS A 241 8.86 -14.67 -2.65
CA HIS A 241 8.87 -13.35 -2.03
C HIS A 241 7.50 -13.01 -1.45
N VAL A 242 7.43 -12.88 -0.14
CA VAL A 242 6.23 -12.48 0.61
C VAL A 242 6.42 -11.07 1.15
N THR A 243 5.43 -10.20 0.96
CA THR A 243 5.46 -8.86 1.55
C THR A 243 4.38 -8.70 2.63
N ILE A 244 4.70 -7.98 3.72
CA ILE A 244 3.77 -7.69 4.82
C ILE A 244 3.40 -6.22 4.76
N MET A 245 2.10 -5.95 4.46
CA MET A 245 1.60 -4.66 4.02
C MET A 245 0.35 -4.19 4.80
N PRO A 246 0.03 -2.87 4.81
CA PRO A 246 -1.07 -2.33 5.61
C PRO A 246 -2.46 -2.44 4.97
N CYS A 247 -2.60 -2.93 3.73
CA CYS A 247 -3.88 -2.96 3.05
C CYS A 247 -4.00 -4.12 2.04
N TYR A 248 -5.25 -4.52 1.74
CA TYR A 248 -5.56 -5.56 0.75
C TYR A 248 -5.27 -5.13 -0.70
N ASP A 249 -5.32 -3.82 -0.99
CA ASP A 249 -5.02 -3.32 -2.33
C ASP A 249 -3.59 -3.66 -2.79
N LYS A 250 -2.67 -3.87 -1.84
CA LYS A 250 -1.31 -4.32 -2.13
C LYS A 250 -1.25 -5.74 -2.73
N LYS A 251 -2.26 -6.58 -2.48
CA LYS A 251 -2.44 -7.89 -3.13
C LYS A 251 -2.80 -7.71 -4.61
N LEU A 252 -3.66 -6.73 -4.91
CA LEU A 252 -4.01 -6.38 -6.29
C LEU A 252 -2.79 -5.82 -7.05
N GLU A 253 -1.99 -4.98 -6.41
CA GLU A 253 -0.75 -4.49 -7.00
C GLU A 253 0.21 -5.63 -7.34
N ALA A 254 0.41 -6.58 -6.43
CA ALA A 254 1.28 -7.73 -6.67
C ALA A 254 0.77 -8.64 -7.82
N SER A 255 -0.54 -8.62 -8.09
CA SER A 255 -1.17 -9.43 -9.14
C SER A 255 -1.13 -8.78 -10.53
N ARG A 256 -0.64 -7.53 -10.67
CA ARG A 256 -0.60 -6.85 -11.98
C ARG A 256 0.34 -7.56 -12.95
N GLU A 257 -0.06 -7.60 -14.22
CA GLU A 257 0.76 -8.17 -15.30
C GLU A 257 2.05 -7.37 -15.54
N ASP A 258 2.05 -6.06 -15.25
CA ASP A 258 3.25 -5.21 -15.32
C ASP A 258 4.42 -5.72 -14.43
N PHE A 259 4.13 -6.56 -13.44
CA PHE A 259 5.08 -7.11 -12.46
C PHE A 259 5.22 -8.64 -12.55
N TYR A 260 4.90 -9.20 -13.71
CA TYR A 260 5.03 -10.60 -14.03
C TYR A 260 6.11 -10.82 -15.09
N ASN A 261 7.05 -11.72 -14.81
CA ASN A 261 8.09 -12.12 -15.73
C ASN A 261 7.65 -13.40 -16.45
N GLU A 262 7.21 -13.27 -17.70
CA GLU A 262 6.75 -14.38 -18.53
C GLU A 262 7.85 -15.42 -18.78
N ALA A 263 9.10 -14.98 -18.98
CA ALA A 263 10.22 -15.86 -19.32
C ALA A 263 10.56 -16.82 -18.16
N LEU A 264 10.40 -16.37 -16.91
CA LEU A 264 10.71 -17.14 -15.71
C LEU A 264 9.43 -17.63 -14.98
N ASN A 265 8.25 -17.30 -15.51
CA ASN A 265 6.94 -17.63 -14.91
C ASN A 265 6.89 -17.26 -13.42
N CYS A 266 7.34 -16.07 -13.07
CA CYS A 266 7.35 -15.60 -11.69
C CYS A 266 6.94 -14.12 -11.59
N ARG A 267 6.40 -13.75 -10.44
CA ARG A 267 6.05 -12.36 -10.08
C ARG A 267 7.17 -11.70 -9.30
N ASP A 268 7.23 -10.37 -9.32
CA ASP A 268 8.15 -9.61 -8.46
C ASP A 268 7.81 -9.82 -6.97
N VAL A 269 6.52 -9.97 -6.65
CA VAL A 269 6.00 -10.35 -5.32
C VAL A 269 5.03 -11.51 -5.50
N ASP A 270 5.32 -12.66 -4.86
CA ASP A 270 4.52 -13.88 -5.02
C ASP A 270 3.27 -13.87 -4.12
N CYS A 271 3.37 -13.30 -2.93
CA CYS A 271 2.26 -13.23 -1.98
C CYS A 271 2.34 -11.97 -1.11
N VAL A 272 1.19 -11.40 -0.79
CA VAL A 272 1.08 -10.28 0.15
C VAL A 272 0.26 -10.72 1.35
N ILE A 273 0.81 -10.53 2.55
CA ILE A 273 0.14 -10.73 3.83
C ILE A 273 -0.10 -9.35 4.47
N THR A 274 -1.23 -9.20 5.12
CA THR A 274 -1.61 -7.94 5.77
C THR A 274 -1.35 -7.96 7.28
N SER A 275 -1.43 -6.78 7.92
CA SER A 275 -1.27 -6.66 9.37
C SER A 275 -2.26 -7.52 10.14
N ILE A 276 -3.53 -7.58 9.68
CA ILE A 276 -4.57 -8.43 10.30
C ILE A 276 -4.21 -9.91 10.12
N GLU A 277 -3.75 -10.32 8.93
CA GLU A 277 -3.39 -11.71 8.68
C GLU A 277 -2.17 -12.13 9.50
N ILE A 278 -1.17 -11.26 9.71
CA ILE A 278 -0.06 -11.54 10.64
C ILE A 278 -0.58 -11.71 12.08
N GLU A 279 -1.49 -10.86 12.56
CA GLU A 279 -2.11 -11.03 13.87
C GLU A 279 -2.84 -12.39 13.98
N GLN A 280 -3.56 -12.79 12.92
CA GLN A 280 -4.21 -14.11 12.86
C GLN A 280 -3.22 -15.27 12.82
N MET A 281 -2.09 -15.13 12.09
CA MET A 281 -1.04 -16.14 12.03
C MET A 281 -0.34 -16.34 13.38
N LEU A 282 -0.21 -15.29 14.20
CA LEU A 282 0.28 -15.37 15.57
C LEU A 282 -0.70 -16.13 16.48
N ASN A 283 -1.99 -16.17 16.10
CA ASN A 283 -3.06 -16.85 16.84
C ASN A 283 -3.13 -16.38 18.31
N GLU A 284 -3.05 -17.32 19.25
CA GLU A 284 -3.05 -17.02 20.71
C GLU A 284 -1.65 -16.69 21.25
N ASP A 285 -0.61 -16.88 20.43
CA ASP A 285 0.76 -16.57 20.82
C ASP A 285 0.98 -15.07 20.93
N HIS A 286 1.63 -14.66 21.99
CA HIS A 286 2.05 -13.28 22.14
C HIS A 286 3.34 -13.04 21.33
N LEU A 287 3.39 -11.94 20.59
CA LEU A 287 4.53 -11.59 19.74
C LEU A 287 5.87 -11.65 20.52
N GLN A 288 5.88 -11.24 21.79
CA GLN A 288 7.06 -11.26 22.65
C GLN A 288 7.51 -12.66 23.06
N SER A 289 6.77 -13.73 22.78
CA SER A 289 7.20 -15.12 23.04
C SER A 289 8.24 -15.62 22.04
N PHE A 290 8.36 -14.96 20.89
CA PHE A 290 9.31 -15.31 19.85
C PHE A 290 10.69 -14.71 20.13
N PRO A 291 11.79 -15.36 19.67
CA PRO A 291 13.13 -14.83 19.83
C PRO A 291 13.31 -13.50 19.06
N THR A 292 14.24 -12.69 19.48
CA THR A 292 14.54 -11.41 18.84
C THR A 292 15.66 -11.57 17.81
N TYR A 293 15.42 -11.12 16.60
CA TYR A 293 16.40 -11.04 15.52
C TYR A 293 16.28 -9.71 14.79
N ASN A 294 17.40 -9.14 14.40
CA ASN A 294 17.41 -8.01 13.48
C ASN A 294 16.95 -8.43 12.10
N PHE A 295 16.43 -7.48 11.33
CA PHE A 295 16.20 -7.68 9.90
C PHE A 295 17.53 -7.90 9.16
N ASP A 296 17.49 -8.65 8.05
CA ASP A 296 18.63 -8.83 7.19
C ASP A 296 18.86 -7.60 6.30
N TRP A 297 20.13 -7.35 5.97
CA TRP A 297 20.54 -6.26 5.10
C TRP A 297 21.49 -6.74 4.00
N PRO A 298 21.01 -7.44 2.97
CA PRO A 298 21.87 -8.01 1.93
C PRO A 298 22.39 -6.99 0.91
N TRP A 299 22.05 -5.72 1.06
CA TRP A 299 22.27 -4.66 0.07
C TRP A 299 23.66 -4.02 0.12
N SER A 300 24.44 -4.23 1.17
CA SER A 300 25.78 -3.70 1.36
C SER A 300 26.79 -4.82 1.51
N GLU A 301 28.02 -4.60 1.03
CA GLU A 301 29.17 -5.50 1.29
C GLU A 301 29.80 -5.24 2.66
N THR A 302 29.66 -4.02 3.16
CA THR A 302 30.07 -3.68 4.53
C THR A 302 28.95 -4.09 5.47
N ASN A 303 29.27 -4.86 6.52
CA ASN A 303 28.36 -5.25 7.60
C ASN A 303 27.88 -4.04 8.44
N GLU A 304 27.76 -2.88 7.88
CA GLU A 304 27.14 -1.71 8.51
C GLU A 304 25.64 -1.94 8.62
N MET A 305 25.27 -2.85 9.54
CA MET A 305 23.89 -3.20 9.91
C MET A 305 23.11 -2.05 10.58
N ALA A 306 23.72 -0.88 10.72
CA ALA A 306 23.12 0.23 11.47
C ALA A 306 21.82 0.74 10.90
N ASP A 307 21.47 0.40 9.65
CA ASP A 307 20.33 0.95 8.94
C ASP A 307 19.19 -0.04 8.65
N ALA A 308 19.28 -1.29 9.11
CA ALA A 308 18.27 -2.33 8.81
C ALA A 308 16.98 -2.21 9.65
N ASN A 309 16.99 -1.36 10.68
CA ASN A 309 15.87 -1.22 11.62
C ASN A 309 14.73 -0.35 11.03
N ILE A 310 13.68 -0.17 11.82
CA ILE A 310 12.50 0.62 11.45
C ILE A 310 12.83 2.11 11.40
N TRP A 311 12.25 2.80 10.45
CA TRP A 311 12.48 4.22 10.12
C TRP A 311 11.16 4.93 9.82
N ALA A 312 11.21 6.26 9.75
CA ALA A 312 10.14 7.10 9.26
C ALA A 312 10.63 8.01 8.12
N HIS A 313 9.69 8.57 7.37
CA HIS A 313 9.91 9.69 6.47
C HIS A 313 9.15 10.92 6.98
N GLU A 314 9.66 12.09 6.65
CA GLU A 314 9.08 13.35 7.13
C GLU A 314 7.63 13.54 6.64
N SER A 315 6.82 14.21 7.43
CA SER A 315 5.46 14.72 7.17
C SER A 315 4.35 13.72 6.83
N SER A 316 4.63 12.53 6.32
CA SER A 316 3.62 11.58 5.89
C SER A 316 3.95 10.16 6.36
N THR A 317 2.95 9.44 6.87
CA THR A 317 3.06 8.02 7.23
C THR A 317 3.00 7.08 6.02
N SER A 318 3.02 7.65 4.81
CA SER A 318 2.86 6.94 3.54
C SER A 318 4.05 7.10 2.60
N GLY A 319 5.23 7.45 3.15
CA GLY A 319 6.47 7.55 2.40
C GLY A 319 7.07 8.96 2.29
N GLY A 320 6.35 10.03 2.69
CA GLY A 320 6.90 11.39 2.77
C GLY A 320 7.25 12.03 1.42
N TYR A 321 6.60 11.62 0.34
CA TYR A 321 6.90 12.10 -1.01
C TYR A 321 6.80 13.62 -1.13
N SER A 322 5.72 14.22 -0.63
CA SER A 322 5.46 15.64 -0.77
C SER A 322 6.56 16.49 -0.14
N GLU A 323 7.00 16.19 1.07
CA GLU A 323 8.02 16.97 1.75
C GLU A 323 9.41 16.80 1.15
N HIS A 324 9.79 15.53 0.89
CA HIS A 324 11.09 15.22 0.31
C HIS A 324 11.27 15.91 -1.05
N ILE A 325 10.26 15.82 -1.92
CA ILE A 325 10.31 16.39 -3.27
C ILE A 325 10.24 17.92 -3.20
N PHE A 326 9.44 18.48 -2.28
CA PHE A 326 9.36 19.93 -2.10
C PHE A 326 10.70 20.53 -1.69
N LYS A 327 11.38 19.98 -0.68
CA LYS A 327 12.71 20.42 -0.24
C LYS A 327 13.73 20.33 -1.37
N TYR A 328 13.74 19.19 -2.07
CA TYR A 328 14.67 18.99 -3.17
C TYR A 328 14.40 19.95 -4.34
N ALA A 329 13.14 20.14 -4.72
CA ALA A 329 12.77 21.06 -5.80
C ALA A 329 13.05 22.53 -5.44
N ALA A 330 12.81 22.93 -4.19
CA ALA A 330 13.14 24.28 -3.70
C ALA A 330 14.64 24.55 -3.84
N LYS A 331 15.48 23.58 -3.49
CA LYS A 331 16.94 23.68 -3.60
C LYS A 331 17.42 23.64 -5.05
N GLU A 332 16.96 22.64 -5.82
CA GLU A 332 17.48 22.37 -7.16
C GLU A 332 16.99 23.37 -8.22
N LEU A 333 15.77 23.91 -8.07
CA LEU A 333 15.16 24.81 -9.06
C LEU A 333 15.25 26.27 -8.66
N PHE A 334 15.33 26.57 -7.36
CA PHE A 334 15.22 27.93 -6.84
C PHE A 334 16.32 28.31 -5.84
N GLU A 335 17.30 27.44 -5.62
CA GLU A 335 18.44 27.65 -4.70
C GLU A 335 18.02 27.95 -3.24
N GLN A 336 16.80 27.45 -2.84
CA GLN A 336 16.25 27.62 -1.51
C GLN A 336 16.47 26.35 -0.68
N ASP A 337 17.35 26.40 0.31
CA ASP A 337 17.63 25.26 1.21
C ASP A 337 16.68 25.30 2.42
N LEU A 338 15.64 24.46 2.40
CA LEU A 338 14.59 24.42 3.41
C LEU A 338 14.88 23.33 4.44
N ILE A 339 14.90 23.68 5.73
CA ILE A 339 15.01 22.72 6.83
C ILE A 339 13.67 22.04 7.07
N THR A 340 12.58 22.80 7.09
CA THR A 340 11.21 22.31 7.34
C THR A 340 10.25 22.88 6.30
N VAL A 341 9.18 22.11 6.03
CA VAL A 341 8.09 22.55 5.17
C VAL A 341 6.83 22.76 6.00
N GLU A 342 6.27 23.96 5.96
CA GLU A 342 5.05 24.28 6.67
C GLU A 342 3.82 23.90 5.84
N TYR A 343 3.05 22.92 6.34
CA TYR A 343 1.79 22.52 5.74
C TYR A 343 0.61 23.22 6.40
N LYS A 344 -0.22 23.85 5.59
CA LYS A 344 -1.50 24.45 6.02
C LYS A 344 -2.63 23.44 5.81
N ASN A 345 -3.37 23.13 6.88
CA ASN A 345 -4.60 22.37 6.77
C ASN A 345 -5.68 23.24 6.08
N LEU A 346 -6.33 22.70 5.05
CA LEU A 346 -7.41 23.43 4.40
C LEU A 346 -8.75 23.16 5.14
N ARG A 347 -9.61 22.32 4.57
CA ARG A 347 -10.96 22.04 5.15
C ARG A 347 -10.94 20.94 6.20
N ASN A 348 -9.96 20.03 6.09
CA ASN A 348 -9.78 18.91 7.00
C ASN A 348 -8.28 18.54 7.07
N PRO A 349 -7.82 17.82 8.08
CA PRO A 349 -6.42 17.46 8.27
C PRO A 349 -5.87 16.52 7.18
N ASP A 350 -6.75 15.86 6.42
CA ASP A 350 -6.39 14.95 5.34
C ASP A 350 -6.13 15.67 4.01
N PHE A 351 -6.35 16.99 3.95
CA PHE A 351 -5.97 17.81 2.81
C PHE A 351 -5.14 19.00 3.26
N ARG A 352 -3.83 18.92 3.00
CA ARG A 352 -2.82 19.90 3.42
C ARG A 352 -2.11 20.45 2.21
N GLU A 353 -1.70 21.72 2.25
CA GLU A 353 -0.92 22.33 1.19
C GLU A 353 0.31 23.05 1.74
N ALA A 354 1.38 23.10 0.94
CA ALA A 354 2.59 23.88 1.17
C ALA A 354 2.89 24.73 -0.07
N SER A 355 3.43 25.92 0.12
CA SER A 355 3.84 26.79 -0.97
C SER A 355 5.18 27.44 -0.69
N LEU A 356 5.97 27.62 -1.74
CA LEU A 356 7.19 28.44 -1.73
C LEU A 356 6.91 29.74 -2.47
N GLU A 357 7.15 30.85 -1.81
CA GLU A 357 7.02 32.18 -2.40
C GLU A 357 8.40 32.85 -2.49
N ILE A 358 8.73 33.40 -3.66
CA ILE A 358 9.95 34.15 -3.92
C ILE A 358 9.52 35.47 -4.56
N ASP A 359 9.98 36.59 -4.01
CA ASP A 359 9.64 37.95 -4.46
C ASP A 359 8.12 38.16 -4.60
N GLY A 360 7.34 37.62 -3.66
CA GLY A 360 5.88 37.73 -3.63
C GLY A 360 5.16 36.90 -4.68
N LYS A 361 5.86 36.01 -5.38
CA LYS A 361 5.25 35.06 -6.34
C LYS A 361 5.35 33.62 -5.82
N CYS A 362 4.24 32.89 -5.88
CA CYS A 362 4.22 31.46 -5.57
C CYS A 362 4.91 30.70 -6.72
N VAL A 363 6.09 30.13 -6.44
CA VAL A 363 6.91 29.41 -7.42
C VAL A 363 6.72 27.90 -7.33
N LEU A 364 6.43 27.36 -6.14
CA LEU A 364 6.05 25.97 -5.93
C LEU A 364 4.78 25.89 -5.06
N LYS A 365 3.88 24.99 -5.42
CA LYS A 365 2.70 24.70 -4.62
C LYS A 365 2.43 23.20 -4.64
N PHE A 366 2.51 22.57 -3.48
CA PHE A 366 2.32 21.13 -3.28
C PHE A 366 1.12 20.86 -2.40
N ALA A 367 0.57 19.65 -2.48
CA ALA A 367 -0.51 19.21 -1.59
C ALA A 367 -0.37 17.74 -1.21
N ILE A 368 -0.99 17.37 -0.09
CA ILE A 368 -1.22 15.98 0.35
C ILE A 368 -2.74 15.80 0.38
N ALA A 369 -3.24 14.78 -0.32
CA ALA A 369 -4.66 14.47 -0.44
C ALA A 369 -4.91 13.02 0.02
N ASN A 370 -5.32 12.85 1.28
CA ASN A 370 -5.69 11.57 1.85
C ASN A 370 -7.22 11.38 1.84
N GLY A 371 -7.67 10.16 1.58
CA GLY A 371 -9.09 9.80 1.56
C GLY A 371 -9.82 10.12 0.25
N PHE A 372 -10.68 9.22 -0.18
CA PHE A 372 -11.39 9.32 -1.47
C PHE A 372 -12.18 10.61 -1.65
N ARG A 373 -12.76 11.17 -0.60
CA ARG A 373 -13.49 12.45 -0.68
C ARG A 373 -12.59 13.60 -1.17
N ASN A 374 -11.35 13.65 -0.65
CA ASN A 374 -10.39 14.68 -1.07
C ASN A 374 -9.89 14.42 -2.48
N ILE A 375 -9.65 13.14 -2.83
CA ILE A 375 -9.26 12.71 -4.17
C ILE A 375 -10.31 13.10 -5.20
N GLN A 376 -11.59 12.79 -4.96
CA GLN A 376 -12.69 13.15 -5.85
C GLN A 376 -12.80 14.65 -6.07
N ASN A 377 -12.68 15.44 -5.00
CA ASN A 377 -12.66 16.90 -5.09
C ASN A 377 -11.47 17.41 -5.91
N LEU A 378 -10.27 16.82 -5.73
CA LEU A 378 -9.07 17.14 -6.50
C LEU A 378 -9.30 16.87 -7.99
N VAL A 379 -9.76 15.66 -8.34
CA VAL A 379 -10.00 15.25 -9.72
C VAL A 379 -11.08 16.11 -10.39
N GLN A 380 -12.17 16.46 -9.67
CA GLN A 380 -13.19 17.35 -10.21
C GLN A 380 -12.64 18.77 -10.47
N LYS A 381 -11.79 19.29 -9.58
CA LYS A 381 -11.12 20.58 -9.81
C LYS A 381 -10.17 20.50 -11.00
N LEU A 382 -9.44 19.39 -11.13
CA LEU A 382 -8.53 19.14 -12.24
C LEU A 382 -9.26 19.14 -13.59
N LYS A 383 -10.39 18.43 -13.69
CA LYS A 383 -11.26 18.45 -14.89
C LYS A 383 -11.80 19.82 -15.27
N ARG A 384 -11.89 20.72 -14.29
CA ARG A 384 -12.36 22.11 -14.51
C ARG A 384 -11.20 23.10 -14.76
N GLY A 385 -9.96 22.62 -14.83
CA GLY A 385 -8.77 23.49 -14.96
C GLY A 385 -8.54 24.44 -13.77
N LYS A 386 -9.03 24.08 -12.57
CA LYS A 386 -8.95 24.92 -11.36
C LYS A 386 -7.91 24.46 -10.34
N VAL A 387 -6.96 23.67 -10.76
CA VAL A 387 -5.86 23.18 -9.90
C VAL A 387 -4.60 23.98 -10.19
N GLN A 388 -3.96 24.50 -9.15
CA GLN A 388 -2.73 25.29 -9.23
C GLN A 388 -1.55 24.62 -8.50
N TYR A 389 -1.65 23.30 -8.27
CA TYR A 389 -0.56 22.53 -7.68
C TYR A 389 0.42 22.07 -8.74
N HIS A 390 1.70 21.99 -8.36
CA HIS A 390 2.73 21.34 -9.18
C HIS A 390 2.86 19.86 -8.82
N PHE A 391 2.59 19.50 -7.55
CA PHE A 391 2.69 18.14 -7.07
C PHE A 391 1.57 17.84 -6.06
N VAL A 392 1.04 16.62 -6.08
CA VAL A 392 0.10 16.13 -5.06
C VAL A 392 0.44 14.70 -4.68
N GLU A 393 0.71 14.48 -3.39
CA GLU A 393 0.77 13.14 -2.80
C GLU A 393 -0.67 12.65 -2.57
N VAL A 394 -1.02 11.48 -3.10
CA VAL A 394 -2.41 10.97 -3.11
C VAL A 394 -2.48 9.61 -2.43
N MET A 395 -3.29 9.48 -1.36
CA MET A 395 -3.52 8.23 -0.65
C MET A 395 -5.02 7.98 -0.45
N ALA A 396 -5.49 6.77 -0.76
CA ALA A 396 -6.91 6.42 -0.68
C ALA A 396 -7.47 6.41 0.75
N CYS A 397 -6.63 6.07 1.75
CA CYS A 397 -7.05 6.02 3.15
C CYS A 397 -6.97 7.39 3.83
N PRO A 398 -7.94 7.74 4.68
CA PRO A 398 -7.79 8.87 5.61
C PRO A 398 -6.56 8.68 6.50
N SER A 399 -5.82 9.74 6.78
CA SER A 399 -4.53 9.72 7.52
C SER A 399 -3.42 8.90 6.83
N GLY A 400 -3.64 8.41 5.60
CA GLY A 400 -2.64 7.64 4.84
C GLY A 400 -2.50 6.17 5.25
N CYS A 401 -1.36 5.57 4.94
CA CYS A 401 -1.13 4.12 5.07
C CYS A 401 -1.10 3.61 6.52
N ILE A 402 -0.85 4.47 7.50
CA ILE A 402 -0.93 4.09 8.91
C ILE A 402 -2.35 3.66 9.33
N ASN A 403 -3.36 4.18 8.65
CA ASN A 403 -4.76 3.79 8.77
C ASN A 403 -5.21 2.94 7.58
N GLY A 404 -4.34 2.11 7.05
CA GLY A 404 -4.62 1.21 5.93
C GLY A 404 -5.78 0.26 6.19
N GLY A 405 -6.47 -0.16 5.12
CA GLY A 405 -7.70 -0.97 5.23
C GLY A 405 -7.54 -2.33 5.91
N ALA A 406 -6.30 -2.84 6.02
CA ALA A 406 -6.00 -4.11 6.68
C ALA A 406 -5.02 -3.95 7.86
N GLN A 407 -4.97 -2.78 8.49
CA GLN A 407 -4.30 -2.57 9.77
C GLN A 407 -5.12 -3.18 10.92
N ILE A 408 -4.44 -3.57 12.00
CA ILE A 408 -5.07 -4.16 13.17
C ILE A 408 -6.10 -3.18 13.76
N ARG A 409 -7.29 -3.68 14.03
CA ARG A 409 -8.40 -2.85 14.52
C ARG A 409 -8.28 -2.61 16.03
N PRO A 410 -8.79 -1.48 16.52
CA PRO A 410 -8.77 -1.20 17.94
C PRO A 410 -9.64 -2.22 18.71
N PRO A 411 -9.28 -2.54 19.96
CA PRO A 411 -10.13 -3.38 20.81
C PRO A 411 -11.49 -2.70 21.04
N ASN A 412 -12.47 -3.49 21.46
CA ASN A 412 -13.84 -3.02 21.72
C ASN A 412 -13.85 -1.78 22.63
N GLY A 413 -14.55 -0.74 22.19
CA GLY A 413 -14.72 0.53 22.92
C GLY A 413 -13.76 1.66 22.53
N GLN A 414 -12.70 1.40 21.80
CA GLN A 414 -11.79 2.42 21.29
C GLN A 414 -12.18 2.85 19.87
N HIS A 415 -12.18 4.15 19.60
CA HIS A 415 -12.40 4.65 18.24
C HIS A 415 -11.17 4.48 17.35
N VAL A 416 -11.39 4.12 16.09
CA VAL A 416 -10.31 3.99 15.08
C VAL A 416 -9.47 5.26 14.97
N ARG A 417 -10.09 6.44 15.11
CA ARG A 417 -9.39 7.72 15.07
C ARG A 417 -8.37 7.87 16.19
N ASP A 418 -8.71 7.43 17.41
CA ASP A 418 -7.81 7.53 18.55
C ASP A 418 -6.63 6.59 18.40
N LEU A 419 -6.87 5.38 17.87
CA LEU A 419 -5.80 4.45 17.50
C LEU A 419 -4.89 5.06 16.43
N THR A 420 -5.46 5.66 15.39
CA THR A 420 -4.67 6.30 14.31
C THR A 420 -3.74 7.38 14.87
N VAL A 421 -4.20 8.22 15.78
CA VAL A 421 -3.38 9.24 16.45
C VAL A 421 -2.22 8.60 17.24
N GLN A 422 -2.46 7.50 17.94
CA GLN A 422 -1.42 6.77 18.68
C GLN A 422 -0.38 6.17 17.72
N LEU A 423 -0.82 5.56 16.61
CA LEU A 423 0.07 5.00 15.60
C LEU A 423 0.91 6.09 14.91
N GLU A 424 0.33 7.27 14.62
CA GLU A 424 1.06 8.42 14.09
C GLU A 424 2.12 8.93 15.07
N GLN A 425 1.83 8.94 16.37
CA GLN A 425 2.80 9.31 17.40
C GLN A 425 3.98 8.37 17.44
N LEU A 426 3.73 7.04 17.39
CA LEU A 426 4.79 6.04 17.32
C LEU A 426 5.64 6.21 16.04
N TYR A 427 5.01 6.43 14.90
CA TYR A 427 5.70 6.67 13.64
C TYR A 427 6.65 7.87 13.70
N ARG A 428 6.20 8.99 14.28
CA ARG A 428 7.00 10.22 14.40
C ARG A 428 8.21 10.11 15.34
N GLN A 429 8.22 9.10 16.23
CA GLN A 429 9.34 8.84 17.13
C GLN A 429 10.45 8.01 16.47
N LEU A 430 10.20 7.44 15.30
CA LEU A 430 11.19 6.64 14.57
C LEU A 430 12.31 7.51 14.01
N PRO A 431 13.52 6.95 13.87
CA PRO A 431 14.62 7.64 13.21
C PRO A 431 14.27 7.97 11.78
N GLN A 432 14.68 9.16 11.34
CA GLN A 432 14.41 9.62 9.98
C GLN A 432 15.36 8.96 8.98
N SER A 433 14.81 8.47 7.87
CA SER A 433 15.61 7.93 6.77
C SER A 433 16.23 9.06 5.95
N ASN A 434 17.46 8.84 5.51
CA ASN A 434 18.11 9.66 4.50
C ASN A 434 18.22 8.89 3.18
N PRO A 435 17.43 9.21 2.16
CA PRO A 435 17.48 8.52 0.88
C PRO A 435 18.82 8.57 0.17
N HIS A 436 19.65 9.57 0.46
CA HIS A 436 20.98 9.76 -0.10
C HIS A 436 22.11 9.01 0.63
N ASN A 437 21.79 7.86 1.22
CA ASN A 437 22.78 7.03 1.92
C ASN A 437 23.75 6.30 0.95
N ALA A 438 24.84 5.79 1.50
CA ALA A 438 25.87 5.07 0.73
C ALA A 438 25.35 3.79 0.08
N CYS A 439 24.44 3.08 0.77
CA CYS A 439 23.82 1.86 0.26
C CYS A 439 23.01 2.10 -1.01
N THR A 440 22.12 3.08 -1.00
CA THR A 440 21.30 3.44 -2.17
C THR A 440 22.18 3.82 -3.37
N LYS A 441 23.26 4.61 -3.14
CA LYS A 441 24.23 4.95 -4.19
C LYS A 441 24.95 3.71 -4.72
N SER A 442 25.33 2.79 -3.85
CA SER A 442 25.98 1.53 -4.25
C SER A 442 25.06 0.67 -5.12
N ILE A 443 23.78 0.57 -4.76
CA ILE A 443 22.79 -0.18 -5.55
C ILE A 443 22.64 0.43 -6.95
N TYR A 444 22.49 1.75 -7.06
CA TYR A 444 22.44 2.40 -8.37
C TYR A 444 23.67 2.11 -9.21
N ASN A 445 24.86 2.27 -8.67
CA ASN A 445 26.09 2.10 -9.41
C ASN A 445 26.37 0.63 -9.79
N ASN A 446 26.10 -0.32 -8.89
CA ASN A 446 26.52 -1.71 -9.07
C ASN A 446 25.44 -2.58 -9.73
N PHE A 447 24.16 -2.24 -9.54
CA PHE A 447 23.08 -3.04 -10.08
C PHE A 447 22.32 -2.35 -11.23
N PHE A 448 22.09 -1.05 -11.15
CA PHE A 448 21.37 -0.30 -12.19
C PHE A 448 22.29 0.39 -13.21
N ASP A 449 23.61 0.19 -13.12
CA ASP A 449 24.62 0.80 -13.99
C ASP A 449 24.64 2.35 -13.90
N GLY A 450 24.12 2.91 -12.83
CA GLY A 450 23.99 4.33 -12.52
C GLY A 450 22.53 4.81 -12.38
N PRO A 451 22.32 6.02 -11.84
CA PRO A 451 21.02 6.68 -11.87
C PRO A 451 20.66 7.10 -13.32
N HIS A 452 19.36 7.19 -13.63
CA HIS A 452 18.82 7.61 -14.93
C HIS A 452 19.14 6.71 -16.15
N THR A 453 19.67 5.51 -15.92
CA THR A 453 19.93 4.55 -17.01
C THR A 453 18.63 3.94 -17.52
N ASP A 454 18.66 3.37 -18.74
CA ASP A 454 17.50 2.66 -19.29
C ASP A 454 17.09 1.48 -18.41
N LYS A 455 18.06 0.79 -17.78
CA LYS A 455 17.82 -0.29 -16.83
C LYS A 455 17.09 0.21 -15.59
N ALA A 456 17.52 1.34 -15.01
CA ALA A 456 16.83 1.95 -13.88
C ALA A 456 15.40 2.36 -14.26
N LYS A 457 15.22 3.02 -15.43
CA LYS A 457 13.89 3.41 -15.93
C LYS A 457 12.98 2.21 -16.15
N MET A 458 13.47 1.13 -16.75
CA MET A 458 12.69 -0.08 -17.01
C MET A 458 12.26 -0.79 -15.71
N LEU A 459 13.13 -0.83 -14.70
CA LEU A 459 12.93 -1.62 -13.50
C LEU A 459 12.31 -0.83 -12.34
N LEU A 460 12.45 0.49 -12.30
CA LEU A 460 11.96 1.34 -11.21
C LEU A 460 10.71 2.16 -11.59
N HIS A 461 10.31 2.15 -12.87
CA HIS A 461 9.11 2.81 -13.34
C HIS A 461 8.10 1.81 -13.90
N THR A 462 6.85 2.23 -14.03
CA THR A 462 5.74 1.41 -14.54
C THR A 462 4.82 2.27 -15.41
N ASN A 463 3.95 1.61 -16.14
CA ASN A 463 2.88 2.25 -16.90
C ASN A 463 1.52 1.93 -16.25
N TYR A 464 0.56 2.81 -16.48
CA TYR A 464 -0.81 2.63 -16.04
C TYR A 464 -1.75 2.49 -17.25
N HIS A 465 -2.78 1.67 -17.09
CA HIS A 465 -3.65 1.28 -18.20
C HIS A 465 -5.09 1.71 -17.92
N ALA A 466 -5.67 2.48 -18.83
CA ALA A 466 -7.10 2.79 -18.74
C ALA A 466 -7.91 1.52 -18.95
N VAL A 467 -8.78 1.19 -18.00
CA VAL A 467 -9.75 0.11 -18.20
C VAL A 467 -10.84 0.62 -19.16
N GLU A 468 -10.92 0.01 -20.34
CA GLU A 468 -11.97 0.31 -21.29
C GLU A 468 -13.32 -0.03 -20.66
N LYS A 469 -14.20 0.97 -20.58
CA LYS A 469 -15.61 0.72 -20.25
C LYS A 469 -16.16 -0.14 -21.38
N MET A 470 -16.45 -1.39 -21.12
CA MET A 470 -17.22 -2.18 -22.08
C MET A 470 -18.52 -1.42 -22.35
N ASN A 471 -18.62 -0.81 -23.51
CA ASN A 471 -19.89 -0.31 -24.02
C ASN A 471 -20.75 -1.54 -24.34
N THR A 472 -21.37 -2.13 -23.33
CA THR A 472 -22.47 -3.06 -23.52
C THR A 472 -23.65 -2.26 -24.05
N ALA A 473 -23.52 -1.85 -25.30
CA ALA A 473 -24.67 -1.42 -26.12
C ALA A 473 -25.50 -2.66 -26.50
N LEU A 474 -25.85 -3.47 -25.54
CA LEU A 474 -26.99 -4.35 -25.61
C LEU A 474 -28.20 -3.56 -25.09
N ASN A 475 -28.68 -2.60 -25.91
CA ASN A 475 -30.03 -2.14 -25.86
C ASN A 475 -30.95 -3.32 -26.14
N ILE A 476 -31.17 -4.18 -25.18
CA ILE A 476 -32.31 -5.10 -25.18
C ILE A 476 -33.50 -4.26 -24.80
N LYS A 477 -34.17 -3.72 -25.82
CA LYS A 477 -35.55 -3.26 -25.66
C LYS A 477 -36.42 -4.52 -25.53
N TRP A 478 -36.97 -4.73 -24.38
CA TRP A 478 -38.11 -5.64 -24.17
C TRP A 478 -39.37 -5.00 -24.67
#